data_fa66610a4da3b9fca22a7798c4c85319
#
_entry.id   fa66610a4da3b9fca22a7798c4c85319
#
_cell.length_a   1.000
_cell.length_b   1.000
_cell.length_c   1.000
_cell.angle_alpha   90.00
_cell.angle_beta   90.00
_cell.angle_gamma   90.00
#
_symmetry.space_group_name_H-M   'P 1'
#
loop_
_entity.id
_entity.type
_entity.pdbx_description
1 polymer ?
#
loop_
_entity_poly.entity_id
_entity_poly.type
_entity_poly.pdbx_seq_one_letter_code
_entity_poly.pdbx_strand_id
1 'polypeptide(L)'
;MKRALALSVLILWLPLAALGQPAPKPQLTDQQIAEILLRESREAYYRTGHPCACPEDRARNGSRCGKRSAYRRPGGAEPYCYLTDVPAAEIARYRASH
;
A
#
# COMPACT_ATOMS: atom_id res chain seq x y z
N MET A 1 65.72 36.72 -4.36
CA MET A 1 65.09 35.44 -4.66
C MET A 1 63.69 35.43 -4.07
N LYS A 2 62.70 35.56 -4.91
CA LYS A 2 61.32 35.53 -4.48
C LYS A 2 60.86 34.08 -4.53
N ARG A 3 60.69 33.49 -3.39
CA ARG A 3 60.02 32.18 -3.31
C ARG A 3 58.53 32.44 -3.36
N ALA A 4 57.89 32.06 -4.45
CA ALA A 4 56.48 32.04 -4.54
C ALA A 4 55.96 30.88 -3.66
N LEU A 5 55.37 31.19 -2.52
CA LEU A 5 54.61 30.25 -1.76
C LEU A 5 53.30 30.04 -2.48
N ALA A 6 53.20 28.98 -3.25
CA ALA A 6 51.93 28.54 -3.77
C ALA A 6 51.10 28.03 -2.59
N LEU A 7 50.21 28.87 -2.09
CA LEU A 7 49.16 28.45 -1.20
C LEU A 7 48.20 27.61 -2.01
N SER A 8 48.40 26.30 -1.96
CA SER A 8 47.42 25.36 -2.45
C SER A 8 46.21 25.44 -1.54
N VAL A 9 45.23 26.24 -1.94
CA VAL A 9 43.93 26.23 -1.31
C VAL A 9 43.28 24.92 -1.70
N LEU A 10 43.37 23.93 -0.84
CA LEU A 10 42.59 22.73 -0.93
C LEU A 10 41.15 23.14 -0.65
N ILE A 11 40.39 23.41 -1.71
CA ILE A 11 38.96 23.58 -1.62
C ILE A 11 38.40 22.18 -1.44
N LEU A 12 38.11 21.82 -0.20
CA LEU A 12 37.36 20.63 0.12
C LEU A 12 35.93 20.83 -0.41
N TRP A 13 35.70 20.31 -1.60
CA TRP A 13 34.35 20.20 -2.13
C TRP A 13 33.63 19.09 -1.36
N LEU A 14 33.03 19.45 -0.25
CA LEU A 14 32.04 18.56 0.40
C LEU A 14 30.79 18.56 -0.46
N PRO A 15 30.34 17.39 -0.93
CA PRO A 15 29.09 17.35 -1.68
C PRO A 15 27.95 17.73 -0.74
N LEU A 16 27.39 18.91 -0.94
CA LEU A 16 26.21 19.39 -0.23
C LEU A 16 25.02 18.41 -0.37
N ALA A 17 25.05 17.54 -1.37
CA ALA A 17 24.06 16.54 -1.62
C ALA A 17 23.91 15.49 -0.48
N ALA A 18 24.92 15.32 0.38
CA ALA A 18 24.88 14.34 1.48
C ALA A 18 24.12 14.83 2.70
N LEU A 19 23.80 16.12 2.80
CA LEU A 19 23.24 16.74 4.00
C LEU A 19 21.75 17.09 3.91
N GLY A 20 21.09 16.85 2.79
CA GLY A 20 19.73 17.33 2.59
C GLY A 20 18.79 16.43 1.82
N GLN A 21 19.18 15.18 1.51
CA GLN A 21 18.26 14.28 0.84
C GLN A 21 17.41 13.55 1.88
N PRO A 22 16.05 13.70 1.81
CA PRO A 22 15.20 12.85 2.62
C PRO A 22 15.47 11.39 2.25
N ALA A 23 15.53 10.51 3.24
CA ALA A 23 15.61 9.10 3.00
C ALA A 23 14.47 8.70 2.04
N PRO A 24 14.73 7.88 1.00
CA PRO A 24 13.67 7.44 0.11
C PRO A 24 12.60 6.75 0.96
N LYS A 25 11.33 7.11 0.76
CA LYS A 25 10.22 6.43 1.40
C LYS A 25 10.30 4.96 1.02
N PRO A 26 10.28 4.03 2.00
CA PRO A 26 10.24 2.62 1.67
C PRO A 26 9.01 2.36 0.79
N GLN A 27 9.22 1.78 -0.37
CA GLN A 27 8.13 1.41 -1.26
C GLN A 27 7.33 0.26 -0.65
N LEU A 28 6.02 0.37 -0.72
CA LEU A 28 5.15 -0.72 -0.32
C LEU A 28 5.37 -1.93 -1.24
N THR A 29 5.36 -3.12 -0.65
CA THR A 29 5.37 -4.36 -1.42
C THR A 29 4.02 -4.60 -2.08
N ASP A 30 3.97 -5.44 -3.10
CA ASP A 30 2.71 -5.84 -3.73
C ASP A 30 1.74 -6.44 -2.72
N GLN A 31 2.24 -7.24 -1.77
CA GLN A 31 1.41 -7.80 -0.70
C GLN A 31 0.81 -6.72 0.18
N GLN A 32 1.59 -5.72 0.58
CA GLN A 32 1.10 -4.61 1.40
C GLN A 32 0.02 -3.82 0.66
N ILE A 33 0.19 -3.60 -0.62
CA ILE A 33 -0.82 -2.92 -1.46
C ILE A 33 -2.07 -3.79 -1.55
N ALA A 34 -1.93 -5.10 -1.77
CA ALA A 34 -3.06 -6.02 -1.80
C ALA A 34 -3.85 -6.00 -0.48
N GLU A 35 -3.16 -5.94 0.66
CA GLU A 35 -3.79 -5.81 1.99
C GLU A 35 -4.59 -4.52 2.12
N ILE A 36 -4.06 -3.41 1.62
CA ILE A 36 -4.75 -2.12 1.61
C ILE A 36 -6.03 -2.20 0.76
N LEU A 37 -5.91 -2.70 -0.46
CA LEU A 37 -7.04 -2.80 -1.40
C LEU A 37 -8.12 -3.76 -0.89
N LEU A 38 -7.72 -4.86 -0.28
CA LEU A 38 -8.62 -5.81 0.36
C LEU A 38 -9.41 -5.12 1.48
N ARG A 39 -8.75 -4.43 2.37
CA ARG A 39 -9.38 -3.72 3.47
C ARG A 39 -10.35 -2.65 2.96
N GLU A 40 -9.92 -1.85 1.99
CA GLU A 40 -10.77 -0.81 1.38
C GLU A 40 -12.01 -1.41 0.71
N SER A 41 -11.88 -2.55 0.04
CA SER A 41 -12.99 -3.26 -0.57
C SER A 41 -14.00 -3.72 0.47
N ARG A 42 -13.54 -4.28 1.57
CA ARG A 42 -14.41 -4.71 2.68
C ARG A 42 -15.11 -3.51 3.34
N GLU A 43 -14.37 -2.46 3.62
CA GLU A 43 -14.93 -1.24 4.21
C GLU A 43 -15.99 -0.62 3.29
N ALA A 44 -15.75 -0.59 1.99
CA ALA A 44 -16.72 -0.10 1.02
C ALA A 44 -18.02 -0.92 1.04
N TYR A 45 -17.90 -2.22 1.16
CA TYR A 45 -19.08 -3.09 1.28
C TYR A 45 -19.86 -2.79 2.56
N TYR A 46 -19.19 -2.69 3.70
CA TYR A 46 -19.87 -2.41 4.97
C TYR A 46 -20.50 -1.02 5.03
N ARG A 47 -19.97 -0.05 4.28
CA ARG A 47 -20.61 1.27 4.15
C ARG A 47 -22.00 1.22 3.47
N THR A 48 -22.30 0.16 2.73
CA THR A 48 -23.64 -0.02 2.18
C THR A 48 -24.69 -0.38 3.23
N GLY A 49 -24.27 -0.71 4.44
CA GLY A 49 -25.16 -1.13 5.53
C GLY A 49 -25.49 -2.62 5.53
N HIS A 50 -25.03 -3.38 4.53
CA HIS A 50 -25.23 -4.81 4.49
C HIS A 50 -24.20 -5.56 5.32
N PRO A 51 -24.58 -6.61 6.05
CA PRO A 51 -23.64 -7.47 6.77
C PRO A 51 -23.03 -8.53 5.84
N CYS A 52 -21.98 -9.19 6.31
CA CYS A 52 -21.42 -10.39 5.67
C CYS A 52 -20.75 -10.14 4.33
N ALA A 53 -19.65 -9.38 4.36
CA ALA A 53 -18.77 -9.25 3.20
C ALA A 53 -18.08 -10.59 2.87
N CYS A 54 -17.47 -11.21 3.86
CA CYS A 54 -16.58 -12.35 3.71
C CYS A 54 -17.06 -13.57 4.50
N PRO A 55 -16.71 -14.80 4.06
CA PRO A 55 -17.16 -16.03 4.72
C PRO A 55 -16.78 -16.12 6.19
N GLU A 56 -15.62 -15.60 6.59
CA GLU A 56 -15.14 -15.63 7.97
C GLU A 56 -15.75 -14.54 8.84
N ASP A 57 -16.42 -13.56 8.26
CA ASP A 57 -17.07 -12.50 9.01
C ASP A 57 -18.26 -13.07 9.79
N ARG A 58 -18.67 -12.35 10.82
CA ARG A 58 -19.80 -12.75 11.64
C ARG A 58 -21.03 -11.94 11.30
N ALA A 59 -22.15 -12.64 11.21
CA ALA A 59 -23.47 -12.02 11.08
C ALA A 59 -23.87 -11.33 12.38
N ARG A 60 -24.96 -10.56 12.35
CA ARG A 60 -25.46 -9.84 13.53
C ARG A 60 -25.81 -10.75 14.70
N ASN A 61 -26.20 -11.98 14.42
CA ASN A 61 -26.51 -12.99 15.44
C ASN A 61 -25.27 -13.71 15.97
N GLY A 62 -24.05 -13.32 15.53
CA GLY A 62 -22.79 -13.92 15.95
C GLY A 62 -22.35 -15.15 15.19
N SER A 63 -23.18 -15.71 14.30
CA SER A 63 -22.79 -16.85 13.48
C SER A 63 -21.90 -16.44 12.31
N ARG A 64 -21.07 -17.37 11.83
CA ARG A 64 -20.23 -17.12 10.65
C ARG A 64 -21.11 -16.91 9.41
N CYS A 65 -20.70 -15.96 8.59
CA CYS A 65 -21.42 -15.64 7.35
C CYS A 65 -21.38 -16.79 6.33
N GLY A 66 -20.21 -17.41 6.16
CA GLY A 66 -20.07 -18.57 5.28
C GLY A 66 -20.63 -18.35 3.88
N LYS A 67 -21.49 -19.24 3.44
CA LYS A 67 -22.13 -19.19 2.12
C LYS A 67 -23.08 -18.01 1.95
N ARG A 68 -23.50 -17.36 3.02
CA ARG A 68 -24.35 -16.16 2.98
C ARG A 68 -23.59 -14.88 2.72
N SER A 69 -22.25 -14.94 2.71
CA SER A 69 -21.43 -13.78 2.45
C SER A 69 -21.59 -13.26 1.02
N ALA A 70 -21.41 -11.96 0.82
CA ALA A 70 -21.42 -11.36 -0.51
C ALA A 70 -20.38 -12.00 -1.42
N TYR A 71 -19.27 -12.42 -0.86
CA TYR A 71 -18.18 -13.10 -1.57
C TYR A 71 -18.66 -14.41 -2.23
N ARG A 72 -19.55 -15.15 -1.56
CA ARG A 72 -20.05 -16.46 -2.03
C ARG A 72 -21.34 -16.35 -2.83
N ARG A 73 -22.04 -15.23 -2.76
CA ARG A 73 -23.34 -15.08 -3.44
C ARG A 73 -23.13 -14.68 -4.89
N PRO A 74 -23.63 -15.44 -5.87
CA PRO A 74 -23.50 -15.07 -7.27
C PRO A 74 -24.29 -13.78 -7.58
N GLY A 75 -23.67 -12.87 -8.34
CA GLY A 75 -24.28 -11.60 -8.75
C GLY A 75 -24.33 -10.52 -7.69
N GLY A 76 -23.72 -10.74 -6.52
CA GLY A 76 -23.59 -9.73 -5.48
C GLY A 76 -22.40 -8.76 -5.73
N ALA A 77 -22.26 -7.78 -4.85
CA ALA A 77 -21.05 -6.99 -4.80
C ALA A 77 -19.93 -7.91 -4.32
N GLU A 78 -18.98 -8.22 -5.17
CA GLU A 78 -17.91 -9.16 -4.91
C GLU A 78 -16.74 -8.46 -4.19
N PRO A 79 -16.79 -8.33 -2.84
CA PRO A 79 -15.66 -7.73 -2.12
C PRO A 79 -14.45 -8.66 -2.16
N TYR A 80 -13.27 -8.07 -2.03
CA TYR A 80 -12.06 -8.87 -1.83
C TYR A 80 -12.04 -9.37 -0.39
N CYS A 81 -11.78 -10.66 -0.22
CA CYS A 81 -11.70 -11.30 1.09
C CYS A 81 -10.34 -11.93 1.35
N TYR A 82 -9.62 -12.26 0.30
CA TYR A 82 -8.30 -12.88 0.36
C TYR A 82 -7.31 -12.09 -0.50
N LEU A 83 -6.02 -12.14 -0.15
CA LEU A 83 -4.99 -11.44 -0.91
C LEU A 83 -4.98 -11.84 -2.38
N THR A 84 -5.26 -13.11 -2.66
CA THR A 84 -5.32 -13.64 -4.02
C THR A 84 -6.49 -13.09 -4.85
N ASP A 85 -7.46 -12.46 -4.21
CA ASP A 85 -8.59 -11.85 -4.92
C ASP A 85 -8.20 -10.53 -5.60
N VAL A 86 -7.14 -9.88 -5.13
CA VAL A 86 -6.74 -8.57 -5.63
C VAL A 86 -5.96 -8.73 -6.93
N PRO A 87 -6.49 -8.21 -8.07
CA PRO A 87 -5.81 -8.34 -9.35
C PRO A 87 -4.48 -7.58 -9.39
N ALA A 88 -3.50 -8.15 -10.07
CA ALA A 88 -2.20 -7.50 -10.27
C ALA A 88 -2.34 -6.12 -10.92
N ALA A 89 -3.31 -5.95 -11.82
CA ALA A 89 -3.59 -4.67 -12.47
C ALA A 89 -4.01 -3.59 -11.49
N GLU A 90 -4.75 -3.92 -10.45
CA GLU A 90 -5.15 -2.96 -9.41
C GLU A 90 -3.99 -2.59 -8.50
N ILE A 91 -3.13 -3.55 -8.19
CA ILE A 91 -1.90 -3.29 -7.44
C ILE A 91 -1.01 -2.30 -8.21
N ALA A 92 -0.83 -2.54 -9.51
CA ALA A 92 -0.05 -1.66 -10.37
C ALA A 92 -0.65 -0.25 -10.45
N ARG A 93 -1.97 -0.15 -10.55
CA ARG A 93 -2.68 1.14 -10.59
C ARG A 93 -2.53 1.91 -9.28
N TYR A 94 -2.64 1.22 -8.15
CA TYR A 94 -2.41 1.83 -6.84
C TYR A 94 -0.99 2.39 -6.74
N ARG A 95 0.01 1.59 -7.15
CA ARG A 95 1.42 2.00 -7.13
C ARG A 95 1.67 3.23 -8.00
N ALA A 96 1.02 3.31 -9.15
CA ALA A 96 1.18 4.44 -10.07
C ALA A 96 0.57 5.74 -9.53
N SER A 97 -0.43 5.67 -8.65
CA SER A 97 -1.18 6.82 -8.13
C SER A 97 -0.77 7.22 -6.70
N HIS A 98 0.13 6.51 -6.10
CA HIS A 98 0.62 6.77 -4.73
C HIS A 98 2.18 6.83 -4.68
#